data_4d98844e178bb54c9b5167ad178f5f44
#
_entry.id   4d98844e178bb54c9b5167ad178f5f44
#
_cell.length_a   1.000
_cell.length_b   1.000
_cell.length_c   1.000
_cell.angle_alpha   90.00
_cell.angle_beta   90.00
_cell.angle_gamma   90.00
#
_symmetry.space_group_name_H-M   'P 1'
#
loop_
_entity.id
_entity.type
_entity.pdbx_description
1 polymer ?
#
loop_
_entity_poly.entity_id
_entity_poly.type
_entity_poly.pdbx_seq_one_letter_code
_entity_poly.pdbx_strand_id
1 'polypeptide(L)'
;MSISFFEVLKNEKPLSVAGAINPYSALLAKKTGIKALYISGAGVANASFGLPDLALTSLDNVLEDLRRIRGISNLPILVDCDTGWGSALNISKTTKEMISAGASGIHIEDQVSEKRCGHRPNKEIVSKEEMCDR
;
A
#
# COMPACT_ATOMS: atom_id res chain seq x y z
N MET A 1 -15.34 1.42 14.87
CA MET A 1 -15.10 2.40 13.77
C MET A 1 -13.61 2.46 13.51
N SER A 2 -13.17 2.43 12.27
CA SER A 2 -11.77 2.69 11.91
C SER A 2 -11.47 4.17 12.09
N ILE A 3 -10.31 4.48 12.66
CA ILE A 3 -9.83 5.87 12.79
C ILE A 3 -9.53 6.38 11.38
N SER A 4 -9.97 7.58 11.04
CA SER A 4 -9.68 8.19 9.73
C SER A 4 -8.19 8.52 9.61
N PHE A 5 -7.56 8.13 8.49
CA PHE A 5 -6.18 8.48 8.20
C PHE A 5 -5.98 10.01 8.17
N PHE A 6 -6.99 10.72 7.65
CA PHE A 6 -6.97 12.18 7.56
C PHE A 6 -7.02 12.87 8.92
N GLU A 7 -7.77 12.31 9.88
CA GLU A 7 -7.80 12.84 11.26
C GLU A 7 -6.45 12.64 11.95
N VAL A 8 -5.83 11.48 11.75
CA VAL A 8 -4.49 11.21 12.31
C VAL A 8 -3.46 12.18 11.72
N LEU A 9 -3.47 12.41 10.40
CA LEU A 9 -2.61 13.39 9.75
C LEU A 9 -2.76 14.82 10.28
N LYS A 10 -3.96 15.22 10.69
CA LYS A 10 -4.19 16.54 11.27
C LYS A 10 -3.61 16.68 12.67
N ASN A 11 -3.65 15.62 13.45
CA ASN A 11 -3.32 15.64 14.86
C ASN A 11 -1.84 15.32 15.14
N GLU A 12 -1.20 14.54 14.28
CA GLU A 12 0.20 14.11 14.42
C GLU A 12 1.09 14.86 13.38
N LYS A 13 2.05 15.66 13.86
CA LYS A 13 2.93 16.46 12.99
C LYS A 13 4.39 16.41 13.48
N PRO A 14 5.25 15.63 12.86
CA PRO A 14 4.98 14.73 11.73
C PRO A 14 4.27 13.44 12.16
N LEU A 15 3.49 12.85 11.25
CA LEU A 15 2.95 11.52 11.45
C LEU A 15 3.98 10.46 11.10
N SER A 16 4.31 9.62 12.07
CA SER A 16 5.10 8.40 11.82
C SER A 16 4.18 7.27 11.37
N VAL A 17 4.44 6.74 10.18
CA VAL A 17 3.73 5.60 9.62
C VAL A 17 4.65 4.39 9.61
N ALA A 18 4.31 3.33 10.33
CA ALA A 18 5.14 2.15 10.43
C ALA A 18 4.83 1.13 9.35
N GLY A 19 5.86 0.63 8.66
CA GLY A 19 5.73 -0.52 7.76
C GLY A 19 5.33 -1.78 8.53
N ALA A 20 4.29 -2.46 8.07
CA ALA A 20 3.83 -3.73 8.62
C ALA A 20 3.87 -4.80 7.53
N ILE A 21 4.66 -5.84 7.75
CA ILE A 21 4.85 -6.97 6.81
C ILE A 21 4.00 -8.20 7.17
N ASN A 22 3.36 -8.19 8.33
CA ASN A 22 2.47 -9.25 8.79
C ASN A 22 1.62 -8.75 9.98
N PRO A 23 0.61 -9.51 10.43
CA PRO A 23 -0.21 -9.14 11.58
C PRO A 23 0.58 -8.88 12.86
N TYR A 24 1.62 -9.66 13.13
CA TYR A 24 2.40 -9.51 14.36
C TYR A 24 3.17 -8.18 14.39
N SER A 25 3.81 -7.78 13.29
CA SER A 25 4.47 -6.48 13.19
C SER A 25 3.49 -5.31 13.36
N ALA A 26 2.26 -5.44 12.85
CA ALA A 26 1.20 -4.45 13.05
C ALA A 26 0.77 -4.34 14.52
N LEU A 27 0.67 -5.46 15.24
CA LEU A 27 0.40 -5.46 16.68
C LEU A 27 1.51 -4.78 17.48
N LEU A 28 2.77 -5.07 17.14
CA LEU A 28 3.92 -4.42 17.79
C LEU A 28 3.93 -2.92 17.54
N ALA A 29 3.72 -2.48 16.29
CA ALA A 29 3.62 -1.07 15.95
C ALA A 29 2.52 -0.36 16.75
N LYS A 30 1.33 -0.96 16.84
CA LYS A 30 0.24 -0.44 17.66
C LYS A 30 0.61 -0.34 19.14
N LYS A 31 1.28 -1.37 19.68
CA LYS A 31 1.71 -1.42 21.09
C LYS A 31 2.74 -0.35 21.44
N THR A 32 3.58 0.05 20.48
CA THR A 32 4.57 1.13 20.67
C THR A 32 4.01 2.54 20.45
N GLY A 33 2.69 2.68 20.22
CA GLY A 33 2.03 3.96 20.10
C GLY A 33 1.97 4.53 18.67
N ILE A 34 2.39 3.76 17.67
CA ILE A 34 2.23 4.13 16.25
C ILE A 34 0.74 4.36 15.94
N LYS A 35 0.46 5.38 15.16
CA LYS A 35 -0.91 5.82 14.84
C LYS A 35 -1.40 5.43 13.45
N ALA A 36 -0.50 5.03 12.57
CA ALA A 36 -0.83 4.60 11.20
C ALA A 36 0.14 3.52 10.72
N LEU A 37 -0.33 2.64 9.84
CA LEU A 37 0.44 1.56 9.23
C LEU A 37 0.63 1.79 7.73
N TYR A 38 1.68 1.21 7.19
CA TYR A 38 1.99 1.15 5.77
C TYR A 38 2.18 -0.29 5.32
N ILE A 39 1.51 -0.67 4.24
CA ILE A 39 1.74 -1.94 3.55
C ILE A 39 2.50 -1.61 2.27
N SER A 40 3.76 -2.03 2.24
CA SER A 40 4.66 -1.83 1.10
C SER A 40 4.51 -2.96 0.10
N GLY A 41 4.46 -2.65 -1.20
CA GLY A 41 4.52 -3.66 -2.27
C GLY A 41 5.80 -4.50 -2.19
N ALA A 42 6.95 -3.85 -1.93
CA ALA A 42 8.20 -4.55 -1.67
C ALA A 42 8.12 -5.46 -0.43
N GLY A 43 7.45 -5.01 0.63
CA GLY A 43 7.23 -5.80 1.84
C GLY A 43 6.40 -7.05 1.58
N VAL A 44 5.33 -6.93 0.81
CA VAL A 44 4.51 -8.06 0.37
C VAL A 44 5.33 -9.03 -0.49
N ALA A 45 5.99 -8.53 -1.53
CA ALA A 45 6.79 -9.36 -2.42
C ALA A 45 7.86 -10.16 -1.65
N ASN A 46 8.66 -9.49 -0.83
CA ASN A 46 9.79 -10.10 -0.14
C ASN A 46 9.36 -10.98 1.05
N ALA A 47 8.50 -10.46 1.94
CA ALA A 47 8.22 -11.11 3.21
C ALA A 47 7.13 -12.18 3.11
N SER A 48 6.13 -12.01 2.26
CA SER A 48 5.02 -12.96 2.11
C SER A 48 5.26 -13.99 1.02
N PHE A 49 5.98 -13.62 -0.06
CA PHE A 49 6.15 -14.50 -1.23
C PHE A 49 7.60 -14.83 -1.57
N GLY A 50 8.59 -14.21 -0.93
CA GLY A 50 10.02 -14.46 -1.24
C GLY A 50 10.41 -14.01 -2.66
N LEU A 51 9.70 -13.02 -3.22
CA LEU A 51 9.89 -12.49 -4.55
C LEU A 51 10.61 -11.14 -4.52
N PRO A 52 11.40 -10.79 -5.54
CA PRO A 52 11.93 -9.43 -5.68
C PRO A 52 10.80 -8.43 -6.03
N ASP A 53 10.98 -7.16 -5.64
CA ASP A 53 10.07 -6.07 -5.99
C ASP A 53 10.25 -5.61 -7.44
N LEU A 54 9.67 -6.37 -8.36
CA LEU A 54 9.74 -6.22 -9.81
C LEU A 54 8.38 -6.45 -10.50
N ALA A 55 7.30 -5.96 -9.91
CA ALA A 55 5.93 -6.12 -10.40
C ALA A 55 5.48 -7.59 -10.54
N LEU A 56 6.00 -8.48 -9.68
CA LEU A 56 5.65 -9.91 -9.71
C LEU A 56 4.44 -10.24 -8.83
N THR A 57 4.08 -9.37 -7.91
CA THR A 57 2.90 -9.52 -7.06
C THR A 57 1.65 -8.99 -7.74
N SER A 58 0.53 -9.64 -7.49
CA SER A 58 -0.78 -9.24 -7.98
C SER A 58 -1.55 -8.41 -6.94
N LEU A 59 -2.65 -7.79 -7.38
CA LEU A 59 -3.62 -7.16 -6.49
C LEU A 59 -4.06 -8.12 -5.36
N ASP A 60 -4.34 -9.39 -5.66
CA ASP A 60 -4.81 -10.35 -4.66
C ASP A 60 -3.76 -10.65 -3.59
N ASN A 61 -2.48 -10.66 -3.96
CA ASN A 61 -1.38 -10.83 -3.00
C ASN A 61 -1.36 -9.71 -1.96
N VAL A 62 -1.51 -8.47 -2.41
CA VAL A 62 -1.55 -7.29 -1.51
C VAL A 62 -2.84 -7.27 -0.68
N LEU A 63 -3.97 -7.60 -1.29
CA LEU A 63 -5.25 -7.69 -0.59
C LEU A 63 -5.24 -8.76 0.51
N GLU A 64 -4.55 -9.88 0.31
CA GLU A 64 -4.43 -10.93 1.32
C GLU A 64 -3.74 -10.40 2.58
N ASP A 65 -2.59 -9.75 2.43
CA ASP A 65 -1.86 -9.17 3.56
C ASP A 65 -2.63 -8.02 4.22
N LEU A 66 -3.28 -7.17 3.42
CA LEU A 66 -4.16 -6.11 3.95
C LEU A 66 -5.27 -6.68 4.82
N ARG A 67 -5.98 -7.71 4.37
CA ARG A 67 -7.07 -8.37 5.14
C ARG A 67 -6.55 -9.00 6.42
N ARG A 68 -5.40 -9.66 6.39
CA ARG A 68 -4.74 -10.25 7.57
C ARG A 68 -4.41 -9.19 8.62
N ILE A 69 -3.79 -8.08 8.20
CA ILE A 69 -3.42 -6.98 9.09
C ILE A 69 -4.66 -6.25 9.59
N ARG A 70 -5.64 -5.98 8.73
CA ARG A 70 -6.90 -5.32 9.10
C ARG A 70 -7.69 -6.13 10.13
N GLY A 71 -7.66 -7.45 10.04
CA GLY A 71 -8.35 -8.34 10.97
C GLY A 71 -7.91 -8.20 12.43
N ILE A 72 -6.71 -7.67 12.68
CA ILE A 72 -6.14 -7.53 14.04
C ILE A 72 -5.85 -6.07 14.44
N SER A 73 -5.92 -5.13 13.54
CA SER A 73 -5.60 -3.72 13.81
C SER A 73 -6.68 -2.79 13.27
N ASN A 74 -7.09 -1.82 14.09
CA ASN A 74 -8.00 -0.75 13.71
C ASN A 74 -7.27 0.54 13.30
N LEU A 75 -5.93 0.55 13.28
CA LEU A 75 -5.15 1.70 12.82
C LEU A 75 -5.42 1.97 11.34
N PRO A 76 -5.38 3.24 10.90
CA PRO A 76 -5.46 3.55 9.48
C PRO A 76 -4.26 2.94 8.74
N ILE A 77 -4.52 2.40 7.55
CA ILE A 77 -3.52 1.71 6.72
C ILE A 77 -3.41 2.41 5.38
N LEU A 78 -2.21 2.88 5.05
CA LEU A 78 -1.83 3.31 3.72
C LEU A 78 -1.25 2.11 2.96
N VAL A 79 -1.71 1.86 1.74
CA VAL A 79 -1.31 0.70 0.94
C VAL A 79 -0.63 1.12 -0.35
N ASP A 80 0.50 0.51 -0.63
CA ASP A 80 1.20 0.58 -1.90
C ASP A 80 0.48 -0.28 -2.94
N CYS A 81 0.02 0.33 -4.01
CA CYS A 81 -0.69 -0.32 -5.10
C CYS A 81 0.14 -0.42 -6.39
N ASP A 82 1.46 -0.37 -6.29
CA ASP A 82 2.35 -0.38 -7.45
C ASP A 82 1.85 0.61 -8.52
N THR A 83 1.68 0.19 -9.77
CA THR A 83 1.09 1.00 -10.85
C THR A 83 -0.42 0.79 -11.01
N GLY A 84 -1.07 0.10 -10.06
CA GLY A 84 -2.53 -0.16 -10.05
C GLY A 84 -2.96 -1.44 -10.77
N TRP A 85 -2.03 -2.28 -11.23
CA TRP A 85 -2.23 -3.59 -11.90
C TRP A 85 -3.07 -3.50 -13.18
N GLY A 86 -2.84 -2.47 -14.00
CA GLY A 86 -3.39 -2.36 -15.34
C GLY A 86 -3.85 -0.96 -15.72
N SER A 87 -4.82 -0.88 -16.64
CA SER A 87 -5.36 0.37 -17.16
C SER A 87 -6.27 1.09 -16.15
N ALA A 88 -6.79 2.27 -16.50
CA ALA A 88 -7.72 3.05 -15.69
C ALA A 88 -8.89 2.23 -15.11
N LEU A 89 -9.46 1.30 -15.89
CA LEU A 89 -10.53 0.42 -15.40
C LEU A 89 -10.05 -0.56 -14.32
N ASN A 90 -8.82 -1.08 -14.47
CA ASN A 90 -8.21 -1.93 -13.45
C ASN A 90 -7.92 -1.13 -12.18
N ILE A 91 -7.42 0.09 -12.30
CA ILE A 91 -7.15 0.99 -11.18
C ILE A 91 -8.44 1.32 -10.42
N SER A 92 -9.54 1.58 -11.16
CA SER A 92 -10.88 1.76 -10.55
C SER A 92 -11.31 0.52 -9.74
N LYS A 93 -11.10 -0.69 -10.29
CA LYS A 93 -11.37 -1.95 -9.57
C LYS A 93 -10.46 -2.07 -8.35
N THR A 94 -9.15 -1.87 -8.51
CA THR A 94 -8.16 -1.90 -7.43
C THR A 94 -8.58 -1.00 -6.27
N THR A 95 -8.97 0.24 -6.56
CA THR A 95 -9.42 1.20 -5.54
C THR A 95 -10.63 0.68 -4.77
N LYS A 96 -11.62 0.13 -5.47
CA LYS A 96 -12.83 -0.44 -4.82
C LYS A 96 -12.49 -1.64 -3.94
N GLU A 97 -11.63 -2.53 -4.41
CA GLU A 97 -11.19 -3.71 -3.65
C GLU A 97 -10.38 -3.30 -2.40
N MET A 98 -9.49 -2.31 -2.52
CA MET A 98 -8.71 -1.77 -1.40
C MET A 98 -9.62 -1.14 -0.34
N ILE A 99 -10.61 -0.34 -0.75
CA ILE A 99 -11.60 0.24 0.17
C ILE A 99 -12.38 -0.88 0.87
N SER A 100 -12.87 -1.87 0.12
CA SER A 100 -13.61 -3.02 0.66
C SER A 100 -12.78 -3.84 1.66
N ALA A 101 -11.47 -4.00 1.39
CA ALA A 101 -10.55 -4.70 2.28
C ALA A 101 -10.11 -3.86 3.49
N GLY A 102 -10.48 -2.57 3.54
CA GLY A 102 -10.27 -1.70 4.70
C GLY A 102 -9.01 -0.84 4.63
N ALA A 103 -8.44 -0.60 3.44
CA ALA A 103 -7.44 0.44 3.26
C ALA A 103 -8.01 1.82 3.63
N SER A 104 -7.20 2.66 4.25
CA SER A 104 -7.57 4.04 4.63
C SER A 104 -7.00 5.07 3.65
N GLY A 105 -6.08 4.64 2.80
CA GLY A 105 -5.47 5.38 1.71
C GLY A 105 -4.67 4.43 0.84
N ILE A 106 -4.46 4.82 -0.40
CA ILE A 106 -3.58 4.12 -1.35
C ILE A 106 -2.66 5.12 -2.00
N HIS A 107 -1.54 4.66 -2.50
CA HIS A 107 -0.77 5.40 -3.50
C HIS A 107 -0.51 4.53 -4.73
N ILE A 108 -0.37 5.18 -5.87
CA ILE A 108 -0.13 4.56 -7.17
C ILE A 108 1.08 5.24 -7.77
N GLU A 109 2.02 4.46 -8.27
CA GLU A 109 3.24 4.96 -8.87
C GLU A 109 3.01 5.35 -10.34
N ASP A 110 3.70 6.40 -10.79
CA ASP A 110 3.73 6.87 -12.18
C ASP A 110 4.75 6.12 -13.06
N GLN A 111 5.17 4.93 -12.64
CA GLN A 111 6.05 4.07 -13.43
C GLN A 111 5.30 3.38 -14.58
N VAL A 112 6.06 2.89 -15.57
CA VAL A 112 5.54 1.93 -16.56
C VAL A 112 5.13 0.62 -15.88
N SER A 113 4.36 -0.22 -16.57
CA SER A 113 3.81 -1.47 -15.98
C SER A 113 4.90 -2.43 -15.45
N GLU A 114 6.05 -2.46 -16.11
CA GLU A 114 7.23 -3.22 -15.70
C GLU A 114 8.05 -2.50 -14.63
N LYS A 115 7.37 -1.98 -13.64
CA LYS A 115 7.95 -1.15 -12.58
C LYS A 115 9.09 -1.86 -11.84
N ARG A 116 9.96 -1.07 -11.25
CA ARG A 116 11.04 -1.50 -10.36
C ARG A 116 10.88 -0.85 -8.99
N CYS A 117 11.52 -1.44 -7.99
CA CYS A 117 11.62 -0.82 -6.67
C CYS A 117 12.08 0.64 -6.78
N GLY A 118 11.38 1.54 -6.10
CA GLY A 118 11.64 2.98 -6.11
C GLY A 118 13.08 3.37 -5.72
N HIS A 119 13.78 2.52 -4.97
CA HIS A 119 15.18 2.73 -4.57
C HIS A 119 16.21 2.32 -5.64
N ARG A 120 15.78 1.67 -6.73
CA ARG A 120 16.68 1.26 -7.81
C ARG A 120 16.80 2.32 -8.90
N PRO A 121 17.97 2.42 -9.56
CA PRO A 121 18.13 3.29 -10.73
C PRO A 121 17.34 2.78 -11.94
N ASN A 122 17.29 3.62 -13.00
CA ASN A 122 16.71 3.30 -14.31
C ASN A 122 15.20 2.98 -14.24
N LYS A 123 14.45 3.75 -13.43
CA LYS A 123 12.98 3.75 -13.48
C LYS A 123 12.52 4.49 -14.74
N GLU A 124 11.52 3.95 -15.39
CA GLU A 124 10.81 4.59 -16.47
C GLU A 124 9.44 5.03 -15.98
N ILE A 125 9.09 6.30 -16.24
CA ILE A 125 7.80 6.86 -15.84
C ILE A 125 6.95 7.16 -17.05
N VAL A 126 5.64 7.14 -16.85
CA VAL A 126 4.68 7.56 -17.87
C VAL A 126 4.56 9.07 -17.92
N SER A 127 3.93 9.61 -18.97
CA SER A 127 3.69 11.05 -19.06
C SER A 127 2.67 11.49 -17.98
N LYS A 128 2.70 12.80 -17.69
CA LYS A 128 1.71 13.40 -16.77
C LYS A 128 0.28 13.17 -17.27
N GLU A 129 0.06 13.31 -18.57
CA GLU A 129 -1.24 13.11 -19.20
C GLU A 129 -1.73 11.67 -19.00
N GLU A 130 -0.86 10.70 -19.25
CA GLU A 130 -1.19 9.28 -19.01
C GLU A 130 -1.47 8.99 -17.53
N MET A 131 -0.68 9.56 -16.60
CA MET A 131 -0.93 9.38 -15.17
C MET A 131 -2.24 10.01 -14.71
N CYS A 132 -2.66 11.12 -15.34
CA CYS A 132 -3.96 11.73 -15.06
C CYS A 132 -5.13 10.92 -15.61
N ASP A 133 -4.92 10.15 -16.68
CA ASP A 133 -5.93 9.29 -17.29
C ASP A 133 -6.08 7.95 -16.52
N ARG A 134 -5.07 7.59 -15.74
CA ARG A 134 -5.10 6.42 -14.85
C ARG A 134 -5.96 6.70 -13.61
#